data_74b9b6d081e36365789289e242278293
#
_entry.id   74b9b6d081e36365789289e242278293
#
_cell.length_a   1.000
_cell.length_b   1.000
_cell.length_c   1.000
_cell.angle_alpha   90.00
_cell.angle_beta   90.00
_cell.angle_gamma   90.00
#
_symmetry.space_group_name_H-M   'P 1'
#
loop_
_entity.id
_entity.type
_entity.pdbx_description
1 polymer ?
#
loop_
_entity_poly.entity_id
_entity_poly.type
_entity_poly.pdbx_seq_one_letter_code
_entity_poly.pdbx_strand_id
1 'polypeptide(L)'
;MKKKKVLVHGTLETLKKFFSDAVSRDFEVVALLSEEPEKISVNLEILTPQSLPKFNYKMIDGIIFTGERTAADFFLKQGMEPRKIILWNAERGWDFFDGRDKDGVQVIFFCGLEFHIRNEDDAKFFNQMLWWLRGQRQMKNLPPQMYPSVLAQIYKQSTGKPLDLNNPKTFTEKLQWLKIFDATPLKSRLADKYLVRRWVAEKIGEQYLIPLLGVWDNFDDINFDDLPDRFVLKCNHGSGMNVIVRDKKTFDKQRAREKLNAWLAFDYAAQPLLELHYTRIDRKIIAEKFMVNGNLPDLIDYKFWCFEGVPILVQCETDRSIDLRFDYFDMNFKHTNIERSDHKMSDHPEKIRRPKNFKLMKKLAAKLAEGFAHVRVDFYEVDGKVYFGEMTFIPGAGNFSYKPADTDEYLGSLLKLPKVTPPPPIL
;
A
#
# COMPACT_ATOMS: atom_id res chain seq x y z
N MET A 1 4.38 14.71 14.11
CA MET A 1 3.41 15.48 13.26
C MET A 1 2.66 16.46 14.15
N LYS A 2 2.38 17.69 13.67
CA LYS A 2 1.53 18.64 14.39
C LYS A 2 0.10 18.10 14.38
N LYS A 3 -0.54 18.03 15.56
CA LYS A 3 -1.93 17.59 15.65
C LYS A 3 -2.86 18.57 14.93
N LYS A 4 -3.89 18.06 14.28
CA LYS A 4 -4.94 18.91 13.69
C LYS A 4 -5.83 19.48 14.79
N LYS A 5 -6.11 20.75 14.73
CA LYS A 5 -7.03 21.44 15.63
C LYS A 5 -8.47 21.18 15.20
N VAL A 6 -9.29 20.65 16.11
CA VAL A 6 -10.66 20.28 15.79
C VAL A 6 -11.65 20.78 16.84
N LEU A 7 -12.86 21.08 16.40
CA LEU A 7 -14.06 21.16 17.21
C LEU A 7 -14.70 19.77 17.25
N VAL A 8 -15.18 19.31 18.39
CA VAL A 8 -15.89 18.04 18.51
C VAL A 8 -17.36 18.29 18.88
N HIS A 9 -18.27 17.75 18.09
CA HIS A 9 -19.72 17.82 18.29
C HIS A 9 -20.25 16.48 18.77
N GLY A 10 -21.10 16.51 19.80
CA GLY A 10 -21.81 15.31 20.27
C GLY A 10 -22.52 15.46 21.59
N THR A 11 -23.28 14.44 21.97
CA THR A 11 -23.88 14.28 23.28
C THR A 11 -22.82 13.88 24.32
N LEU A 12 -23.12 14.03 25.62
CA LEU A 12 -22.22 13.58 26.68
C LEU A 12 -21.76 12.13 26.53
N GLU A 13 -22.66 11.23 26.13
CA GLU A 13 -22.36 9.81 25.94
C GLU A 13 -21.40 9.59 24.78
N THR A 14 -21.67 10.20 23.62
CA THR A 14 -20.82 10.04 22.41
C THR A 14 -19.47 10.70 22.59
N LEU A 15 -19.38 11.84 23.29
CA LEU A 15 -18.12 12.51 23.63
C LEU A 15 -17.28 11.65 24.57
N LYS A 16 -17.87 11.03 25.61
CA LYS A 16 -17.15 10.10 26.49
C LYS A 16 -16.54 8.94 25.71
N LYS A 17 -17.31 8.31 24.81
CA LYS A 17 -16.84 7.24 23.93
C LYS A 17 -15.72 7.72 23.02
N PHE A 18 -15.86 8.89 22.40
CA PHE A 18 -14.84 9.48 21.55
C PHE A 18 -13.53 9.72 22.31
N PHE A 19 -13.57 10.32 23.50
CA PHE A 19 -12.36 10.58 24.28
C PHE A 19 -11.71 9.32 24.86
N SER A 20 -12.46 8.23 24.99
CA SER A 20 -11.89 6.92 25.36
C SER A 20 -11.23 6.21 24.18
N ASP A 21 -11.54 6.59 22.95
CA ASP A 21 -10.89 6.05 21.74
C ASP A 21 -9.46 6.58 21.63
N ALA A 22 -8.50 5.68 21.36
CA ALA A 22 -7.09 6.03 21.15
C ALA A 22 -6.88 7.07 20.04
N VAL A 23 -7.78 7.14 19.09
CA VAL A 23 -7.72 8.06 17.94
C VAL A 23 -7.99 9.51 18.34
N SER A 24 -8.71 9.75 19.43
CA SER A 24 -8.90 11.12 19.95
C SER A 24 -7.56 11.81 20.24
N ARG A 25 -6.52 11.04 20.53
CA ARG A 25 -5.15 11.52 20.81
C ARG A 25 -4.44 12.09 19.57
N ASP A 26 -4.95 11.81 18.37
CA ASP A 26 -4.38 12.33 17.12
C ASP A 26 -4.80 13.77 16.82
N PHE A 27 -5.76 14.28 17.57
CA PHE A 27 -6.31 15.63 17.42
C PHE A 27 -6.02 16.52 18.63
N GLU A 28 -5.90 17.81 18.37
CA GLU A 28 -5.94 18.88 19.39
C GLU A 28 -7.38 19.42 19.43
N VAL A 29 -8.17 18.98 20.40
CA VAL A 29 -9.55 19.46 20.57
C VAL A 29 -9.50 20.85 21.16
N VAL A 30 -9.97 21.84 20.43
CA VAL A 30 -9.93 23.26 20.86
C VAL A 30 -11.23 23.70 21.50
N ALA A 31 -12.35 23.09 21.16
CA ALA A 31 -13.64 23.33 21.78
C ALA A 31 -14.60 22.15 21.60
N LEU A 32 -15.65 22.09 22.39
CA LEU A 32 -16.74 21.14 22.26
C LEU A 32 -18.02 21.86 21.85
N LEU A 33 -18.82 21.24 21.02
CA LEU A 33 -20.17 21.70 20.67
C LEU A 33 -21.17 20.67 21.17
N SER A 34 -22.09 21.08 22.03
CA SER A 34 -23.11 20.19 22.58
C SER A 34 -24.43 20.90 22.77
N GLU A 35 -25.51 20.15 22.61
CA GLU A 35 -26.88 20.59 22.97
C GLU A 35 -27.14 20.47 24.47
N GLU A 36 -26.26 19.77 25.21
CA GLU A 36 -26.36 19.51 26.64
C GLU A 36 -25.11 20.04 27.38
N PRO A 37 -24.73 21.35 27.21
CA PRO A 37 -23.48 21.90 27.74
C PRO A 37 -23.37 21.80 29.26
N GLU A 38 -24.49 21.86 29.97
CA GLU A 38 -24.57 21.79 31.45
C GLU A 38 -24.19 20.40 32.01
N LYS A 39 -24.24 19.38 31.19
CA LYS A 39 -23.87 18.01 31.57
C LYS A 39 -22.37 17.71 31.38
N ILE A 40 -21.63 18.64 30.77
CA ILE A 40 -20.24 18.43 30.39
C ILE A 40 -19.33 19.23 31.34
N SER A 41 -18.42 18.54 32.00
CA SER A 41 -17.39 19.14 32.85
C SER A 41 -16.01 18.81 32.32
N VAL A 42 -15.42 19.74 31.55
CA VAL A 42 -14.07 19.61 30.96
C VAL A 42 -13.41 20.98 30.94
N ASN A 43 -12.08 20.98 30.87
CA ASN A 43 -11.29 22.23 30.75
C ASN A 43 -11.13 22.65 29.27
N LEU A 44 -12.25 22.77 28.57
CA LEU A 44 -12.34 23.19 27.16
C LEU A 44 -13.53 24.14 27.00
N GLU A 45 -13.45 25.03 26.00
CA GLU A 45 -14.58 25.87 25.63
C GLU A 45 -15.75 25.00 25.17
N ILE A 46 -16.94 25.22 25.79
CA ILE A 46 -18.16 24.51 25.37
C ILE A 46 -19.02 25.49 24.59
N LEU A 47 -19.23 25.18 23.31
CA LEU A 47 -20.07 25.96 22.42
C LEU A 47 -21.49 25.40 22.42
N THR A 48 -22.45 26.30 22.25
CA THR A 48 -23.86 25.96 22.01
C THR A 48 -24.23 26.31 20.56
N PRO A 49 -25.34 25.78 20.01
CA PRO A 49 -25.82 26.20 18.71
C PRO A 49 -26.00 27.72 18.56
N GLN A 50 -26.32 28.42 19.65
CA GLN A 50 -26.50 29.88 19.67
C GLN A 50 -25.15 30.64 19.67
N SER A 51 -24.10 30.09 20.25
CA SER A 51 -22.76 30.70 20.28
C SER A 51 -21.95 30.41 19.02
N LEU A 52 -22.31 29.36 18.28
CA LEU A 52 -21.61 28.86 17.14
C LEU A 52 -21.36 29.88 16.01
N PRO A 53 -22.28 30.78 15.65
CA PRO A 53 -22.06 31.83 14.65
C PRO A 53 -20.92 32.77 14.94
N LYS A 54 -20.53 32.91 16.22
CA LYS A 54 -19.43 33.77 16.68
C LYS A 54 -18.08 33.03 16.71
N PHE A 55 -18.06 31.74 16.52
CA PHE A 55 -16.86 30.94 16.56
C PHE A 55 -15.96 31.18 15.34
N ASN A 56 -14.67 31.34 15.56
CA ASN A 56 -13.73 31.59 14.47
C ASN A 56 -13.27 30.28 13.80
N TYR A 57 -14.00 29.81 12.81
CA TYR A 57 -13.70 28.59 12.05
C TYR A 57 -12.35 28.56 11.33
N LYS A 58 -11.68 29.73 11.19
CA LYS A 58 -10.33 29.80 10.60
C LYS A 58 -9.26 29.19 11.51
N MET A 59 -9.58 29.05 12.81
CA MET A 59 -8.66 28.51 13.81
C MET A 59 -8.62 26.99 13.86
N ILE A 60 -9.55 26.31 13.18
CA ILE A 60 -9.67 24.85 13.21
C ILE A 60 -9.44 24.23 11.84
N ASP A 61 -8.86 23.04 11.88
CA ASP A 61 -8.63 22.21 10.69
C ASP A 61 -9.88 21.36 10.31
N GLY A 62 -10.82 21.18 11.26
CA GLY A 62 -12.06 20.45 11.01
C GLY A 62 -13.00 20.36 12.21
N ILE A 63 -14.19 19.82 11.97
CA ILE A 63 -15.18 19.48 13.01
C ILE A 63 -15.37 17.96 13.01
N ILE A 64 -15.30 17.36 14.18
CA ILE A 64 -15.59 15.94 14.39
C ILE A 64 -17.01 15.82 14.93
N PHE A 65 -17.87 15.12 14.20
CA PHE A 65 -19.22 14.79 14.64
C PHE A 65 -19.23 13.37 15.23
N THR A 66 -19.61 13.25 16.49
CA THR A 66 -19.66 11.97 17.21
C THR A 66 -21.06 11.37 17.30
N GLY A 67 -21.99 11.88 16.52
CA GLY A 67 -23.40 11.49 16.49
C GLY A 67 -23.95 11.35 15.08
N GLU A 68 -25.21 11.73 14.90
CA GLU A 68 -25.91 11.60 13.64
C GLU A 68 -25.42 12.58 12.55
N ARG A 69 -25.51 12.13 11.31
CA ARG A 69 -25.14 12.89 10.09
C ARG A 69 -25.90 14.22 9.93
N THR A 70 -27.11 14.30 10.45
CA THR A 70 -27.97 15.49 10.36
C THR A 70 -27.32 16.77 10.88
N ALA A 71 -26.47 16.67 11.92
CA ALA A 71 -25.70 17.81 12.41
C ALA A 71 -24.66 18.28 11.40
N ALA A 72 -24.00 17.37 10.68
CA ALA A 72 -23.04 17.72 9.62
C ALA A 72 -23.70 18.45 8.47
N ASP A 73 -24.91 18.02 8.06
CA ASP A 73 -25.67 18.67 6.99
C ASP A 73 -26.05 20.12 7.33
N PHE A 74 -26.28 20.42 8.59
CA PHE A 74 -26.50 21.80 9.05
C PHE A 74 -25.30 22.70 8.75
N PHE A 75 -24.08 22.24 9.08
CA PHE A 75 -22.85 23.04 8.87
C PHE A 75 -22.52 23.23 7.40
N LEU A 76 -22.84 22.24 6.55
CA LEU A 76 -22.70 22.37 5.09
C LEU A 76 -23.61 23.46 4.55
N LYS A 77 -24.88 23.52 5.02
CA LYS A 77 -25.83 24.57 4.64
C LYS A 77 -25.39 25.96 5.08
N GLN A 78 -24.54 26.06 6.13
CA GLN A 78 -23.91 27.30 6.58
C GLN A 78 -22.62 27.63 5.80
N GLY A 79 -22.29 26.90 4.75
CA GLY A 79 -21.13 27.16 3.89
C GLY A 79 -19.80 26.60 4.40
N MET A 80 -19.83 25.64 5.33
CA MET A 80 -18.63 24.95 5.75
C MET A 80 -18.11 24.07 4.62
N GLU A 81 -16.80 24.10 4.40
CA GLU A 81 -16.17 23.24 3.41
C GLU A 81 -16.29 21.75 3.83
N PRO A 82 -16.84 20.86 2.95
CA PRO A 82 -17.01 19.44 3.27
C PRO A 82 -15.75 18.75 3.80
N ARG A 83 -14.57 19.13 3.28
CA ARG A 83 -13.26 18.58 3.73
C ARG A 83 -12.93 18.81 5.20
N LYS A 84 -13.63 19.75 5.86
CA LYS A 84 -13.47 20.04 7.29
C LYS A 84 -14.40 19.21 8.18
N ILE A 85 -15.28 18.40 7.58
CA ILE A 85 -16.23 17.57 8.31
C ILE A 85 -15.67 16.17 8.47
N ILE A 86 -15.66 15.67 9.71
CA ILE A 86 -15.19 14.35 10.07
C ILE A 86 -16.33 13.67 10.86
N LEU A 87 -16.82 12.54 10.38
CA LEU A 87 -17.80 11.73 11.10
C LEU A 87 -17.08 10.65 11.91
N TRP A 88 -17.50 10.46 13.16
CA TRP A 88 -17.04 9.40 14.03
C TRP A 88 -18.23 8.66 14.64
N ASN A 89 -18.19 7.35 14.60
CA ASN A 89 -19.22 6.48 15.18
C ASN A 89 -18.61 5.55 16.21
N ALA A 90 -19.22 5.44 17.40
CA ALA A 90 -18.69 4.65 18.51
C ALA A 90 -18.60 3.15 18.23
N GLU A 91 -19.47 2.62 17.35
CA GLU A 91 -19.51 1.18 17.01
C GLU A 91 -18.63 0.83 15.81
N ARG A 92 -18.56 1.73 14.81
CA ARG A 92 -17.87 1.54 13.53
C ARG A 92 -16.53 2.25 13.44
N GLY A 93 -16.20 3.09 14.41
CA GLY A 93 -15.08 4.00 14.34
C GLY A 93 -15.35 5.19 13.43
N TRP A 94 -14.38 5.55 12.59
CA TRP A 94 -14.57 6.65 11.66
C TRP A 94 -15.51 6.25 10.53
N ASP A 95 -16.52 7.08 10.32
CA ASP A 95 -17.35 7.00 9.13
C ASP A 95 -16.87 8.03 8.11
N PHE A 96 -17.29 7.86 6.86
CA PHE A 96 -16.98 8.83 5.81
C PHE A 96 -18.17 9.75 5.58
N PHE A 97 -17.85 11.01 5.32
CA PHE A 97 -18.84 11.95 4.82
C PHE A 97 -18.89 11.83 3.29
N ASP A 98 -20.06 11.61 2.72
CA ASP A 98 -20.29 11.70 1.28
C ASP A 98 -21.12 12.94 0.93
N GLY A 99 -20.73 13.66 -0.08
CA GLY A 99 -21.41 14.82 -0.63
C GLY A 99 -21.34 14.82 -2.13
N ARG A 100 -21.76 15.93 -2.73
CA ARG A 100 -21.54 16.17 -4.16
C ARG A 100 -20.84 17.49 -4.34
N ASP A 101 -19.92 17.56 -5.31
CA ASP A 101 -19.31 18.82 -5.71
C ASP A 101 -20.25 19.64 -6.61
N LYS A 102 -19.77 20.81 -7.08
CA LYS A 102 -20.50 21.71 -7.96
C LYS A 102 -20.92 21.07 -9.31
N ASP A 103 -20.18 20.03 -9.73
CA ASP A 103 -20.39 19.31 -10.99
C ASP A 103 -21.25 18.04 -10.77
N GLY A 104 -21.74 17.83 -9.53
CA GLY A 104 -22.60 16.70 -9.14
C GLY A 104 -21.82 15.39 -8.90
N VAL A 105 -20.49 15.41 -8.94
CA VAL A 105 -19.64 14.25 -8.65
C VAL A 105 -19.71 13.92 -7.16
N GLN A 106 -19.86 12.65 -6.82
CA GLN A 106 -19.81 12.20 -5.43
C GLN A 106 -18.41 12.43 -4.85
N VAL A 107 -18.34 13.14 -3.72
CA VAL A 107 -17.10 13.40 -3.00
C VAL A 107 -17.19 12.76 -1.62
N ILE A 108 -16.21 11.91 -1.32
CA ILE A 108 -16.11 11.21 -0.03
C ILE A 108 -14.88 11.71 0.72
N PHE A 109 -15.07 12.11 1.98
CA PHE A 109 -14.00 12.49 2.90
C PHE A 109 -13.76 11.38 3.91
N PHE A 110 -12.54 10.85 3.94
CA PHE A 110 -12.16 9.79 4.86
C PHE A 110 -10.71 9.94 5.31
N CYS A 111 -10.48 9.89 6.63
CA CYS A 111 -9.14 10.04 7.23
C CYS A 111 -8.37 11.28 6.79
N GLY A 112 -9.07 12.40 6.54
CA GLY A 112 -8.47 13.65 6.07
C GLY A 112 -8.10 13.66 4.58
N LEU A 113 -8.50 12.64 3.83
CA LEU A 113 -8.35 12.53 2.39
C LEU A 113 -9.69 12.79 1.69
N GLU A 114 -9.60 13.32 0.49
CA GLU A 114 -10.74 13.62 -0.38
C GLU A 114 -10.72 12.68 -1.58
N PHE A 115 -11.85 12.01 -1.86
CA PHE A 115 -12.00 11.06 -2.95
C PHE A 115 -13.18 11.49 -3.83
N HIS A 116 -12.92 11.76 -5.10
CA HIS A 116 -13.94 12.04 -6.11
C HIS A 116 -14.30 10.76 -6.85
N ILE A 117 -15.56 10.33 -6.74
CA ILE A 117 -16.07 9.12 -7.38
C ILE A 117 -16.76 9.48 -8.68
N ARG A 118 -16.00 9.56 -9.76
CA ARG A 118 -16.46 9.93 -11.10
C ARG A 118 -16.95 8.71 -11.89
N ASN A 119 -16.39 7.54 -11.57
CA ASN A 119 -16.63 6.29 -12.28
C ASN A 119 -16.30 5.07 -11.41
N GLU A 120 -16.48 3.87 -11.97
CA GLU A 120 -16.25 2.60 -11.28
C GLU A 120 -14.79 2.41 -10.80
N ASP A 121 -13.80 2.91 -11.56
CA ASP A 121 -12.39 2.80 -11.18
C ASP A 121 -12.06 3.68 -9.96
N ASP A 122 -12.67 4.86 -9.85
CA ASP A 122 -12.54 5.71 -8.66
C ASP A 122 -13.20 5.04 -7.45
N ALA A 123 -14.35 4.39 -7.65
CA ALA A 123 -15.02 3.62 -6.59
C ALA A 123 -14.16 2.42 -6.14
N LYS A 124 -13.56 1.68 -7.06
CA LYS A 124 -12.63 0.59 -6.74
C LYS A 124 -11.42 1.10 -5.96
N PHE A 125 -10.83 2.21 -6.40
CA PHE A 125 -9.71 2.84 -5.71
C PHE A 125 -10.09 3.28 -4.29
N PHE A 126 -11.24 3.95 -4.12
CA PHE A 126 -11.75 4.34 -2.80
C PHE A 126 -11.94 3.14 -1.88
N ASN A 127 -12.58 2.07 -2.35
CA ASN A 127 -12.81 0.85 -1.57
C ASN A 127 -11.48 0.19 -1.13
N GLN A 128 -10.47 0.19 -2.00
CA GLN A 128 -9.12 -0.28 -1.66
C GLN A 128 -8.50 0.59 -0.55
N MET A 129 -8.54 1.91 -0.71
CA MET A 129 -8.01 2.85 0.29
C MET A 129 -8.76 2.75 1.61
N LEU A 130 -10.08 2.60 1.58
CA LEU A 130 -10.91 2.40 2.77
C LEU A 130 -10.46 1.16 3.55
N TRP A 131 -10.25 0.04 2.87
CA TRP A 131 -9.75 -1.18 3.50
C TRP A 131 -8.35 -0.98 4.10
N TRP A 132 -7.44 -0.36 3.37
CA TRP A 132 -6.07 -0.09 3.82
C TRP A 132 -6.03 0.84 5.03
N LEU A 133 -6.73 1.97 4.97
CA LEU A 133 -6.74 2.97 6.05
C LEU A 133 -7.43 2.44 7.33
N ARG A 134 -8.49 1.65 7.19
CA ARG A 134 -9.10 0.96 8.33
C ARG A 134 -8.16 -0.06 8.96
N GLY A 135 -7.50 -0.85 8.15
CA GLY A 135 -6.49 -1.80 8.61
C GLY A 135 -5.32 -1.12 9.30
N GLN A 136 -4.75 -0.08 8.68
CA GLN A 136 -3.68 0.74 9.27
C GLN A 136 -4.06 1.26 10.66
N ARG A 137 -5.30 1.71 10.81
CA ARG A 137 -5.79 2.25 12.08
C ARG A 137 -5.86 1.19 13.18
N GLN A 138 -6.33 -0.02 12.84
CA GLN A 138 -6.34 -1.15 13.77
C GLN A 138 -4.91 -1.54 14.20
N MET A 139 -3.96 -1.46 13.26
CA MET A 139 -2.57 -1.86 13.50
C MET A 139 -1.72 -0.80 14.20
N LYS A 140 -2.05 0.50 14.09
CA LYS A 140 -1.25 1.62 14.62
C LYS A 140 -0.95 1.50 16.12
N ASN A 141 -1.88 0.95 16.89
CA ASN A 141 -1.77 0.79 18.33
C ASN A 141 -1.60 -0.67 18.76
N LEU A 142 -1.37 -1.59 17.82
CA LEU A 142 -1.23 -3.00 18.12
C LEU A 142 0.16 -3.25 18.73
N PRO A 143 0.24 -3.79 19.98
CA PRO A 143 1.52 -4.14 20.56
C PRO A 143 2.22 -5.22 19.72
N PRO A 144 3.55 -5.16 19.53
CA PRO A 144 4.31 -6.14 18.75
C PRO A 144 4.08 -7.60 19.18
N GLN A 145 3.80 -7.83 20.46
CA GLN A 145 3.47 -9.15 21.01
C GLN A 145 2.22 -9.77 20.40
N MET A 146 1.33 -8.95 19.83
CA MET A 146 0.09 -9.41 19.18
C MET A 146 0.27 -9.73 17.69
N TYR A 147 1.40 -9.36 17.06
CA TYR A 147 1.65 -9.61 15.64
C TYR A 147 1.52 -11.09 15.25
N PRO A 148 2.07 -12.06 16.03
CA PRO A 148 1.87 -13.48 15.74
C PRO A 148 0.39 -13.90 15.67
N SER A 149 -0.44 -13.40 16.59
CA SER A 149 -1.87 -13.74 16.65
C SER A 149 -2.63 -13.17 15.45
N VAL A 150 -2.33 -11.92 15.05
CA VAL A 150 -2.93 -11.28 13.87
C VAL A 150 -2.54 -12.03 12.61
N LEU A 151 -1.26 -12.36 12.42
CA LEU A 151 -0.82 -13.13 11.26
C LEU A 151 -1.46 -14.51 11.23
N ALA A 152 -1.58 -15.20 12.36
CA ALA A 152 -2.22 -16.52 12.43
C ALA A 152 -3.69 -16.47 12.00
N GLN A 153 -4.41 -15.42 12.41
CA GLN A 153 -5.80 -15.23 12.01
C GLN A 153 -5.93 -14.97 10.51
N ILE A 154 -5.12 -14.04 9.97
CA ILE A 154 -5.15 -13.68 8.53
C ILE A 154 -4.72 -14.88 7.68
N TYR A 155 -3.65 -15.55 8.05
CA TYR A 155 -3.16 -16.74 7.36
C TYR A 155 -4.23 -17.85 7.29
N LYS A 156 -4.90 -18.13 8.43
CA LYS A 156 -6.01 -19.09 8.48
C LYS A 156 -7.19 -18.67 7.59
N GLN A 157 -7.53 -17.38 7.57
CA GLN A 157 -8.61 -16.86 6.69
C GLN A 157 -8.26 -17.02 5.21
N SER A 158 -7.00 -16.77 4.83
CA SER A 158 -6.55 -16.80 3.44
C SER A 158 -6.25 -18.19 2.90
N THR A 159 -5.70 -19.07 3.74
CA THR A 159 -5.22 -20.40 3.32
C THR A 159 -6.08 -21.56 3.81
N GLY A 160 -6.95 -21.32 4.80
CA GLY A 160 -7.70 -22.36 5.52
C GLY A 160 -6.87 -23.18 6.52
N LYS A 161 -5.56 -22.90 6.63
CA LYS A 161 -4.61 -23.67 7.44
C LYS A 161 -4.19 -22.90 8.71
N PRO A 162 -3.86 -23.59 9.83
CA PRO A 162 -3.25 -22.95 10.98
C PRO A 162 -1.82 -22.48 10.63
N LEU A 163 -1.32 -21.44 11.31
CA LEU A 163 0.05 -20.94 11.20
C LEU A 163 0.88 -21.40 12.41
N ASP A 164 1.98 -22.12 12.17
CA ASP A 164 2.99 -22.45 13.19
C ASP A 164 4.25 -21.63 12.99
N LEU A 165 4.38 -20.53 13.74
CA LEU A 165 5.58 -19.67 13.70
C LEU A 165 6.75 -20.26 14.48
N ASN A 166 6.55 -21.26 15.36
CA ASN A 166 7.64 -21.88 16.12
C ASN A 166 8.38 -22.92 15.29
N ASN A 167 7.68 -23.57 14.33
CA ASN A 167 8.26 -24.60 13.47
C ASN A 167 7.67 -24.52 12.04
N PRO A 168 7.82 -23.38 11.33
CA PRO A 168 7.23 -23.21 10.02
C PRO A 168 7.86 -24.16 9.01
N LYS A 169 7.04 -24.90 8.25
CA LYS A 169 7.47 -25.91 7.29
C LYS A 169 7.31 -25.44 5.85
N THR A 170 6.13 -24.90 5.54
CA THR A 170 5.80 -24.49 4.19
C THR A 170 6.42 -23.12 3.86
N PHE A 171 6.50 -22.81 2.59
CA PHE A 171 7.02 -21.52 2.12
C PHE A 171 6.17 -20.35 2.64
N THR A 172 4.84 -20.50 2.56
CA THR A 172 3.93 -19.44 3.02
C THR A 172 4.01 -19.22 4.54
N GLU A 173 4.15 -20.27 5.38
CA GLU A 173 4.43 -20.12 6.81
C GLU A 173 5.75 -19.40 7.07
N LYS A 174 6.80 -19.78 6.34
CA LYS A 174 8.13 -19.15 6.45
C LYS A 174 8.10 -17.69 6.03
N LEU A 175 7.28 -17.30 5.05
CA LEU A 175 7.05 -15.90 4.71
C LEU A 175 6.42 -15.13 5.87
N GLN A 176 5.44 -15.71 6.59
CA GLN A 176 4.87 -15.06 7.79
C GLN A 176 5.93 -14.87 8.88
N TRP A 177 6.82 -15.87 9.06
CA TRP A 177 7.94 -15.77 9.99
C TRP A 177 8.89 -14.62 9.61
N LEU A 178 9.28 -14.53 8.33
CA LEU A 178 10.18 -13.48 7.82
C LEU A 178 9.60 -12.05 8.00
N LYS A 179 8.29 -11.87 7.94
CA LYS A 179 7.64 -10.57 8.18
C LYS A 179 8.00 -9.98 9.54
N ILE A 180 8.01 -10.83 10.58
CA ILE A 180 8.23 -10.40 11.97
C ILE A 180 9.71 -10.40 12.31
N PHE A 181 10.43 -11.48 11.95
CA PHE A 181 11.76 -11.74 12.48
C PHE A 181 12.91 -11.33 11.54
N ASP A 182 12.60 -10.95 10.28
CA ASP A 182 13.63 -10.63 9.29
C ASP A 182 13.33 -9.32 8.50
N ALA A 183 12.59 -8.40 9.12
CA ALA A 183 12.33 -7.05 8.60
C ALA A 183 13.53 -6.12 8.91
N THR A 184 14.64 -6.33 8.22
CA THR A 184 15.88 -5.60 8.46
C THR A 184 15.90 -4.22 7.79
N PRO A 185 16.71 -3.24 8.25
CA PRO A 185 16.90 -1.95 7.57
C PRO A 185 17.36 -2.09 6.12
N LEU A 186 18.17 -3.10 5.82
CA LEU A 186 18.60 -3.38 4.45
C LEU A 186 17.40 -3.75 3.57
N LYS A 187 16.51 -4.62 4.05
CA LYS A 187 15.28 -4.98 3.30
C LYS A 187 14.36 -3.78 3.09
N SER A 188 14.22 -2.89 4.08
CA SER A 188 13.48 -1.64 3.91
C SER A 188 14.08 -0.78 2.78
N ARG A 189 15.39 -0.61 2.77
CA ARG A 189 16.09 0.13 1.71
C ARG A 189 15.93 -0.51 0.33
N LEU A 190 15.89 -1.84 0.23
CA LEU A 190 15.78 -2.57 -1.04
C LEU A 190 14.34 -2.73 -1.53
N ALA A 191 13.35 -2.62 -0.64
CA ALA A 191 11.94 -2.54 -1.00
C ALA A 191 11.52 -1.14 -1.45
N ASP A 192 12.30 -0.10 -1.11
CA ASP A 192 12.12 1.26 -1.58
C ASP A 192 12.53 1.39 -3.06
N LYS A 193 11.56 1.71 -3.93
CA LYS A 193 11.77 1.81 -5.39
C LYS A 193 12.79 2.88 -5.80
N TYR A 194 13.06 3.86 -4.93
CA TYR A 194 14.09 4.88 -5.16
C TYR A 194 15.46 4.42 -4.63
N LEU A 195 15.54 4.00 -3.38
CA LEU A 195 16.82 3.67 -2.74
C LEU A 195 17.45 2.38 -3.28
N VAL A 196 16.66 1.41 -3.75
CA VAL A 196 17.15 0.17 -4.36
C VAL A 196 17.99 0.43 -5.62
N ARG A 197 17.78 1.55 -6.30
CA ARG A 197 18.48 1.91 -7.53
C ARG A 197 20.00 1.98 -7.33
N ARG A 198 20.44 2.52 -6.20
CA ARG A 198 21.86 2.55 -5.86
C ARG A 198 22.44 1.14 -5.70
N TRP A 199 21.73 0.27 -4.98
CA TRP A 199 22.15 -1.14 -4.83
C TRP A 199 22.26 -1.85 -6.18
N VAL A 200 21.27 -1.67 -7.05
CA VAL A 200 21.27 -2.26 -8.38
C VAL A 200 22.47 -1.75 -9.20
N ALA A 201 22.73 -0.45 -9.20
CA ALA A 201 23.86 0.15 -9.89
C ALA A 201 25.21 -0.42 -9.41
N GLU A 202 25.38 -0.53 -8.08
CA GLU A 202 26.59 -1.09 -7.44
C GLU A 202 26.77 -2.60 -7.71
N LYS A 203 25.69 -3.39 -7.69
CA LYS A 203 25.75 -4.84 -7.82
C LYS A 203 25.78 -5.35 -9.26
N ILE A 204 25.05 -4.73 -10.15
CA ILE A 204 24.89 -5.22 -11.53
C ILE A 204 25.13 -4.17 -12.61
N GLY A 205 25.05 -2.88 -12.29
CA GLY A 205 25.31 -1.74 -13.20
C GLY A 205 24.08 -0.90 -13.47
N GLU A 206 24.31 0.39 -13.71
CA GLU A 206 23.27 1.41 -13.99
C GLU A 206 22.47 1.13 -15.27
N GLN A 207 23.08 0.47 -16.25
CA GLN A 207 22.45 0.17 -17.54
C GLN A 207 21.20 -0.71 -17.43
N TYR A 208 20.98 -1.37 -16.28
CA TYR A 208 19.81 -2.18 -16.01
C TYR A 208 18.67 -1.40 -15.31
N LEU A 209 18.88 -0.14 -14.98
CA LEU A 209 17.86 0.70 -14.37
C LEU A 209 16.97 1.36 -15.42
N ILE A 210 15.65 1.35 -15.18
CA ILE A 210 14.74 2.21 -15.95
C ILE A 210 15.13 3.66 -15.70
N PRO A 211 15.25 4.54 -16.72
CA PRO A 211 15.61 5.94 -16.53
C PRO A 211 14.67 6.64 -15.55
N LEU A 212 15.24 7.22 -14.50
CA LEU A 212 14.54 8.03 -13.51
C LEU A 212 14.40 9.45 -14.06
N LEU A 213 13.20 10.00 -14.05
CA LEU A 213 12.87 11.33 -14.56
C LEU A 213 12.77 12.37 -13.44
N GLY A 214 12.48 11.94 -12.21
CA GLY A 214 12.41 12.83 -11.07
C GLY A 214 11.98 12.13 -9.78
N VAL A 215 12.16 12.84 -8.65
CA VAL A 215 11.81 12.38 -7.29
C VAL A 215 11.27 13.58 -6.50
N TRP A 216 10.13 13.44 -5.85
CA TRP A 216 9.48 14.50 -5.09
C TRP A 216 8.86 13.98 -3.80
N ASP A 217 8.76 14.85 -2.81
CA ASP A 217 8.07 14.56 -1.56
C ASP A 217 6.56 14.79 -1.66
N ASN A 218 6.14 15.74 -2.53
CA ASN A 218 4.74 16.09 -2.73
C ASN A 218 4.40 16.12 -4.23
N PHE A 219 3.13 15.87 -4.55
CA PHE A 219 2.65 15.94 -5.93
C PHE A 219 2.77 17.36 -6.52
N ASP A 220 2.56 18.39 -5.70
CA ASP A 220 2.55 19.78 -6.13
C ASP A 220 3.94 20.32 -6.49
N ASP A 221 5.00 19.61 -6.10
CA ASP A 221 6.39 19.93 -6.45
C ASP A 221 6.77 19.44 -7.87
N ILE A 222 5.88 18.68 -8.53
CA ILE A 222 6.16 18.12 -9.86
C ILE A 222 5.97 19.18 -10.93
N ASN A 223 7.08 19.59 -11.58
CA ASN A 223 6.98 20.34 -12.82
C ASN A 223 6.71 19.40 -14.00
N PHE A 224 5.46 19.30 -14.41
CA PHE A 224 5.05 18.42 -15.51
C PHE A 224 5.62 18.84 -16.87
N ASP A 225 6.06 20.09 -17.04
CA ASP A 225 6.62 20.54 -18.30
C ASP A 225 8.00 19.92 -18.58
N ASP A 226 8.72 19.55 -17.52
CA ASP A 226 10.02 18.86 -17.60
C ASP A 226 9.87 17.35 -17.92
N LEU A 227 8.66 16.81 -17.83
CA LEU A 227 8.41 15.40 -18.09
C LEU A 227 8.07 15.17 -19.57
N PRO A 228 8.49 14.03 -20.16
CA PRO A 228 8.14 13.66 -21.53
C PRO A 228 6.64 13.40 -21.68
N ASP A 229 6.17 13.16 -22.91
CA ASP A 229 4.75 12.88 -23.18
C ASP A 229 4.24 11.59 -22.51
N ARG A 230 5.15 10.64 -22.25
CA ARG A 230 4.83 9.35 -21.63
C ARG A 230 5.76 9.05 -20.47
N PHE A 231 5.18 8.77 -19.30
CA PHE A 231 5.94 8.47 -18.09
C PHE A 231 5.07 7.65 -17.11
N VAL A 232 5.68 7.14 -16.04
CA VAL A 232 4.99 6.46 -14.95
C VAL A 232 5.33 7.15 -13.64
N LEU A 233 4.32 7.63 -12.91
CA LEU A 233 4.48 8.07 -11.52
C LEU A 233 4.25 6.89 -10.58
N LYS A 234 5.08 6.77 -9.55
CA LYS A 234 4.99 5.69 -8.55
C LYS A 234 5.23 6.25 -7.16
N CYS A 235 4.50 5.76 -6.16
CA CYS A 235 4.99 5.88 -4.78
C CYS A 235 6.04 4.79 -4.52
N ASN A 236 7.12 5.17 -3.81
CA ASN A 236 8.28 4.28 -3.62
C ASN A 236 8.08 3.18 -2.57
N HIS A 237 7.08 3.30 -1.68
CA HIS A 237 6.95 2.60 -0.40
C HIS A 237 5.87 1.49 -0.36
N GLY A 238 5.46 0.96 -1.50
CA GLY A 238 4.41 -0.08 -1.52
C GLY A 238 4.25 -0.73 -2.89
N SER A 239 3.26 -1.59 -3.02
CA SER A 239 2.91 -2.31 -4.24
C SER A 239 1.64 -1.74 -4.89
N GLY A 240 1.58 -1.73 -6.23
CA GLY A 240 0.39 -1.30 -6.99
C GLY A 240 0.15 0.22 -7.04
N MET A 241 1.00 1.03 -6.43
CA MET A 241 0.86 2.48 -6.34
C MET A 241 1.45 3.19 -7.56
N ASN A 242 0.84 2.98 -8.74
CA ASN A 242 1.35 3.50 -10.02
C ASN A 242 0.28 4.29 -10.77
N VAL A 243 0.68 5.41 -11.38
CA VAL A 243 -0.11 6.18 -12.35
C VAL A 243 0.63 6.16 -13.68
N ILE A 244 0.06 5.47 -14.66
CA ILE A 244 0.64 5.33 -15.99
C ILE A 244 0.12 6.46 -16.88
N VAL A 245 1.01 7.32 -17.37
CA VAL A 245 0.70 8.41 -18.30
C VAL A 245 1.13 8.01 -19.71
N ARG A 246 0.15 7.66 -20.55
CA ARG A 246 0.38 7.24 -21.94
C ARG A 246 0.36 8.43 -22.92
N ASP A 247 -0.24 9.54 -22.52
CA ASP A 247 -0.30 10.80 -23.24
C ASP A 247 -0.47 11.95 -22.23
N LYS A 248 0.51 12.83 -22.15
CA LYS A 248 0.50 14.00 -21.25
C LYS A 248 -0.63 14.99 -21.57
N LYS A 249 -1.10 15.05 -22.83
CA LYS A 249 -2.17 15.96 -23.25
C LYS A 249 -3.53 15.57 -22.69
N THR A 250 -3.75 14.26 -22.49
CA THR A 250 -5.01 13.71 -21.95
C THR A 250 -4.88 13.33 -20.48
N PHE A 251 -3.75 13.65 -19.84
CA PHE A 251 -3.46 13.28 -18.48
C PHE A 251 -4.31 14.07 -17.47
N ASP A 252 -5.13 13.34 -16.72
CA ASP A 252 -5.92 13.89 -15.61
C ASP A 252 -5.02 14.09 -14.37
N LYS A 253 -4.42 15.30 -14.29
CA LYS A 253 -3.53 15.67 -13.18
C LYS A 253 -4.24 15.66 -11.83
N GLN A 254 -5.52 16.06 -11.80
CA GLN A 254 -6.28 16.11 -10.54
C GLN A 254 -6.52 14.70 -10.00
N ARG A 255 -6.94 13.77 -10.83
CA ARG A 255 -7.13 12.37 -10.47
C ARG A 255 -5.82 11.71 -10.01
N ALA A 256 -4.71 12.02 -10.68
CA ALA A 256 -3.39 11.53 -10.29
C ALA A 256 -2.96 12.08 -8.92
N ARG A 257 -3.20 13.38 -8.69
CA ARG A 257 -2.94 14.04 -7.39
C ARG A 257 -3.69 13.37 -6.26
N GLU A 258 -4.99 13.12 -6.43
CA GLU A 258 -5.83 12.44 -5.44
C GLU A 258 -5.26 11.06 -5.09
N LYS A 259 -4.93 10.24 -6.10
CA LYS A 259 -4.36 8.90 -5.90
C LYS A 259 -3.01 8.93 -5.21
N LEU A 260 -2.07 9.74 -5.69
CA LEU A 260 -0.73 9.79 -5.15
C LEU A 260 -0.71 10.36 -3.73
N ASN A 261 -1.51 11.40 -3.44
CA ASN A 261 -1.63 11.94 -2.10
C ASN A 261 -2.27 10.93 -1.12
N ALA A 262 -3.27 10.16 -1.57
CA ALA A 262 -3.86 9.10 -0.77
C ALA A 262 -2.82 8.01 -0.43
N TRP A 263 -2.02 7.59 -1.41
CA TRP A 263 -0.94 6.61 -1.19
C TRP A 263 0.17 7.16 -0.31
N LEU A 264 0.61 8.42 -0.48
CA LEU A 264 1.60 9.05 0.39
C LEU A 264 1.14 9.16 1.85
N ALA A 265 -0.16 9.35 2.08
CA ALA A 265 -0.72 9.39 3.42
C ALA A 265 -0.80 7.99 4.08
N PHE A 266 -0.78 6.93 3.28
CA PHE A 266 -0.91 5.56 3.75
C PHE A 266 0.43 4.97 4.19
N ASP A 267 0.46 4.34 5.38
CA ASP A 267 1.59 3.57 5.85
C ASP A 267 1.44 2.09 5.43
N TYR A 268 2.17 1.70 4.41
CA TYR A 268 2.06 0.35 3.84
C TYR A 268 2.44 -0.75 4.83
N ALA A 269 3.35 -0.49 5.75
CA ALA A 269 3.75 -1.44 6.78
C ALA A 269 2.70 -1.64 7.87
N ALA A 270 1.92 -0.60 8.15
CA ALA A 270 0.91 -0.60 9.20
C ALA A 270 -0.42 -1.24 8.80
N GLN A 271 -0.50 -1.92 7.65
CA GLN A 271 -1.68 -2.70 7.27
C GLN A 271 -1.70 -4.07 7.98
N PRO A 272 -2.85 -4.75 8.06
CA PRO A 272 -2.97 -6.04 8.75
C PRO A 272 -2.05 -7.14 8.22
N LEU A 273 -1.54 -6.99 7.00
CA LEU A 273 -0.60 -7.93 6.38
C LEU A 273 0.80 -7.91 7.02
N LEU A 274 1.11 -6.88 7.83
CA LEU A 274 2.35 -6.78 8.62
C LEU A 274 3.64 -6.96 7.81
N GLU A 275 3.73 -6.32 6.66
CA GLU A 275 4.95 -6.32 5.86
C GLU A 275 5.94 -5.29 6.42
N LEU A 276 6.50 -5.57 7.62
CA LEU A 276 7.26 -4.63 8.44
C LEU A 276 8.53 -4.08 7.77
N HIS A 277 9.04 -4.71 6.73
CA HIS A 277 10.16 -4.19 5.96
C HIS A 277 9.85 -2.87 5.21
N TYR A 278 8.59 -2.44 5.14
CA TYR A 278 8.22 -1.11 4.61
C TYR A 278 8.23 0.01 5.67
N THR A 279 8.41 -0.28 6.97
CA THR A 279 8.27 0.72 8.06
C THR A 279 9.25 1.89 8.00
N ARG A 280 10.41 1.72 7.36
CA ARG A 280 11.50 2.71 7.36
C ARG A 280 11.69 3.40 6.01
N ILE A 281 10.65 3.43 5.20
CA ILE A 281 10.70 4.05 3.88
C ILE A 281 10.16 5.48 3.96
N ASP A 282 11.00 6.46 3.66
CA ASP A 282 10.57 7.84 3.44
C ASP A 282 9.74 7.89 2.16
N ARG A 283 8.48 8.31 2.29
CA ARG A 283 7.51 8.23 1.21
C ARG A 283 7.74 9.33 0.19
N LYS A 284 7.94 8.93 -1.05
CA LYS A 284 8.21 9.82 -2.17
C LYS A 284 7.42 9.41 -3.41
N ILE A 285 7.23 10.36 -4.31
CA ILE A 285 6.79 10.11 -5.67
C ILE A 285 8.04 10.05 -6.54
N ILE A 286 8.16 9.02 -7.36
CA ILE A 286 9.19 8.95 -8.40
C ILE A 286 8.51 8.94 -9.77
N ALA A 287 9.18 9.53 -10.77
CA ALA A 287 8.80 9.39 -12.17
C ALA A 287 9.84 8.56 -12.90
N GLU A 288 9.37 7.56 -13.65
CA GLU A 288 10.21 6.73 -14.52
C GLU A 288 9.76 6.83 -15.96
N LYS A 289 10.70 6.61 -16.88
CA LYS A 289 10.42 6.53 -18.31
C LYS A 289 9.37 5.43 -18.55
N PHE A 290 8.33 5.77 -19.32
CA PHE A 290 7.37 4.79 -19.79
C PHE A 290 8.04 3.83 -20.78
N MET A 291 8.03 2.54 -20.43
CA MET A 291 8.66 1.50 -21.25
C MET A 291 7.62 0.81 -22.12
N VAL A 292 7.96 0.58 -23.38
CA VAL A 292 7.14 -0.17 -24.35
C VAL A 292 8.01 -1.19 -25.04
N ASN A 293 7.45 -2.33 -25.39
CA ASN A 293 8.15 -3.37 -26.15
C ASN A 293 7.40 -3.64 -27.47
N GLY A 294 7.82 -2.94 -28.51
CA GLY A 294 7.15 -2.99 -29.80
C GLY A 294 5.66 -2.62 -29.71
N ASN A 295 4.80 -3.46 -30.29
CA ASN A 295 3.33 -3.28 -30.29
C ASN A 295 2.62 -4.07 -29.17
N LEU A 296 3.35 -4.62 -28.20
CA LEU A 296 2.72 -5.36 -27.10
C LEU A 296 1.93 -4.39 -26.22
N PRO A 297 0.70 -4.75 -25.80
CA PRO A 297 -0.14 -3.91 -24.95
C PRO A 297 0.48 -3.71 -23.57
N ASP A 298 1.14 -4.75 -23.04
CA ASP A 298 1.80 -4.75 -21.75
C ASP A 298 3.20 -5.36 -21.82
N LEU A 299 4.06 -4.97 -20.89
CA LEU A 299 5.35 -5.64 -20.68
C LEU A 299 5.12 -6.96 -19.92
N ILE A 300 5.86 -7.99 -20.29
CA ILE A 300 5.94 -9.20 -19.50
C ILE A 300 6.89 -8.97 -18.33
N ASP A 301 6.42 -9.17 -17.11
CA ASP A 301 7.26 -9.22 -15.91
C ASP A 301 7.87 -10.61 -15.78
N TYR A 302 9.19 -10.71 -15.75
CA TYR A 302 9.94 -11.93 -15.46
C TYR A 302 10.45 -11.89 -14.03
N LYS A 303 9.76 -12.57 -13.12
CA LYS A 303 9.97 -12.53 -11.68
C LYS A 303 10.72 -13.77 -11.21
N PHE A 304 12.00 -13.61 -10.92
CA PHE A 304 12.87 -14.70 -10.49
C PHE A 304 12.75 -14.94 -8.99
N TRP A 305 12.28 -16.12 -8.62
CA TRP A 305 12.18 -16.57 -7.23
C TRP A 305 13.52 -17.18 -6.82
N CYS A 306 14.23 -16.48 -5.96
CA CYS A 306 15.57 -16.85 -5.53
C CYS A 306 15.56 -17.33 -4.08
N PHE A 307 16.25 -18.43 -3.83
CA PHE A 307 16.46 -19.02 -2.50
C PHE A 307 17.95 -19.14 -2.26
N GLU A 308 18.44 -18.57 -1.15
CA GLU A 308 19.88 -18.50 -0.81
C GLU A 308 20.75 -18.01 -1.99
N GLY A 309 20.27 -16.99 -2.71
CA GLY A 309 20.98 -16.43 -3.86
C GLY A 309 20.79 -17.19 -5.16
N VAL A 310 20.08 -18.34 -5.16
CA VAL A 310 19.91 -19.19 -6.34
C VAL A 310 18.51 -19.01 -6.93
N PRO A 311 18.36 -18.57 -8.20
CA PRO A 311 17.08 -18.56 -8.90
C PRO A 311 16.58 -19.99 -9.18
N ILE A 312 15.38 -20.31 -8.73
CA ILE A 312 14.77 -21.64 -8.86
C ILE A 312 13.60 -21.66 -9.82
N LEU A 313 12.78 -20.61 -9.79
CA LEU A 313 11.61 -20.46 -10.65
C LEU A 313 11.59 -19.06 -11.26
N VAL A 314 10.98 -18.92 -12.43
CA VAL A 314 10.57 -17.62 -12.96
C VAL A 314 9.07 -17.59 -13.14
N GLN A 315 8.41 -16.63 -12.51
CA GLN A 315 7.01 -16.32 -12.72
C GLN A 315 6.92 -15.29 -13.84
N CYS A 316 6.12 -15.57 -14.86
CA CYS A 316 5.79 -14.63 -15.93
C CYS A 316 4.40 -14.05 -15.67
N GLU A 317 4.29 -12.72 -15.61
CA GLU A 317 3.01 -12.04 -15.53
C GLU A 317 2.65 -11.47 -16.88
N THR A 318 1.48 -11.90 -17.41
CA THR A 318 0.95 -11.50 -18.72
C THR A 318 -0.44 -10.91 -18.57
N ASP A 319 -0.95 -10.31 -19.64
CA ASP A 319 -2.33 -9.80 -19.77
C ASP A 319 -2.77 -8.83 -18.65
N ARG A 320 -1.82 -8.07 -18.10
CA ARG A 320 -1.99 -7.18 -16.94
C ARG A 320 -3.11 -6.17 -17.12
N SER A 321 -3.33 -5.67 -18.33
CA SER A 321 -4.37 -4.68 -18.63
C SER A 321 -5.76 -5.29 -18.83
N ILE A 322 -5.88 -6.62 -18.95
CA ILE A 322 -7.14 -7.32 -19.25
C ILE A 322 -7.53 -8.24 -18.09
N ASP A 323 -6.75 -9.32 -17.87
CA ASP A 323 -6.98 -10.32 -16.82
C ASP A 323 -5.61 -10.92 -16.46
N LEU A 324 -4.97 -10.35 -15.44
CA LEU A 324 -3.61 -10.68 -15.03
C LEU A 324 -3.43 -12.18 -14.80
N ARG A 325 -2.46 -12.79 -15.53
CA ARG A 325 -2.14 -14.22 -15.50
C ARG A 325 -0.76 -14.47 -14.92
N PHE A 326 -0.64 -15.56 -14.14
CA PHE A 326 0.62 -16.00 -13.54
C PHE A 326 1.00 -17.38 -14.04
N ASP A 327 2.12 -17.47 -14.73
CA ASP A 327 2.68 -18.72 -15.21
C ASP A 327 4.07 -18.92 -14.64
N TYR A 328 4.37 -20.13 -14.18
CA TYR A 328 5.65 -20.50 -13.59
C TYR A 328 6.46 -21.39 -14.50
N PHE A 329 7.73 -21.07 -14.66
CA PHE A 329 8.68 -21.83 -15.46
C PHE A 329 9.90 -22.22 -14.61
N ASP A 330 10.51 -23.36 -14.94
CA ASP A 330 11.80 -23.77 -14.37
C ASP A 330 12.97 -22.92 -14.94
N MET A 331 14.17 -23.18 -14.48
CA MET A 331 15.36 -22.47 -14.94
C MET A 331 15.86 -22.89 -16.33
N ASN A 332 15.17 -23.79 -17.03
CA ASN A 332 15.32 -24.09 -18.46
C ASN A 332 14.20 -23.43 -19.30
N PHE A 333 13.30 -22.71 -18.64
CA PHE A 333 12.10 -22.10 -19.21
C PHE A 333 11.09 -23.14 -19.69
N LYS A 334 10.99 -24.26 -19.00
CA LYS A 334 9.92 -25.23 -19.16
C LYS A 334 8.76 -24.85 -18.24
N HIS A 335 7.55 -24.76 -18.79
CA HIS A 335 6.35 -24.46 -18.01
C HIS A 335 6.12 -25.53 -16.94
N THR A 336 5.77 -25.09 -15.73
CA THR A 336 5.44 -25.97 -14.60
C THR A 336 3.92 -26.07 -14.43
N ASN A 337 3.48 -26.98 -13.57
CA ASN A 337 2.08 -27.10 -13.18
C ASN A 337 1.74 -26.31 -11.90
N ILE A 338 2.60 -25.37 -11.51
CA ILE A 338 2.39 -24.55 -10.31
C ILE A 338 1.33 -23.48 -10.60
N GLU A 339 0.29 -23.46 -9.79
CA GLU A 339 -0.79 -22.47 -9.80
C GLU A 339 -0.92 -21.84 -8.42
N ARG A 340 -1.08 -20.53 -8.36
CA ARG A 340 -1.43 -19.80 -7.13
C ARG A 340 -2.94 -19.60 -7.05
N SER A 341 -3.50 -19.70 -5.83
CA SER A 341 -4.95 -19.60 -5.61
C SER A 341 -5.55 -18.23 -5.92
N ASP A 342 -4.74 -17.18 -5.92
CA ASP A 342 -5.18 -15.79 -6.11
C ASP A 342 -5.10 -15.29 -7.57
N HIS A 343 -4.49 -16.08 -8.48
CA HIS A 343 -4.36 -15.74 -9.90
C HIS A 343 -4.47 -16.99 -10.75
N LYS A 344 -5.04 -16.84 -11.94
CA LYS A 344 -5.16 -17.92 -12.93
C LYS A 344 -3.88 -18.00 -13.76
N MET A 345 -3.61 -19.19 -14.28
CA MET A 345 -2.63 -19.37 -15.35
C MET A 345 -3.20 -18.89 -16.69
N SER A 346 -2.32 -18.62 -17.65
CA SER A 346 -2.70 -18.35 -19.04
C SER A 346 -3.38 -19.58 -19.66
N ASP A 347 -4.39 -19.33 -20.49
CA ASP A 347 -5.01 -20.39 -21.29
C ASP A 347 -4.06 -20.91 -22.38
N HIS A 348 -2.98 -20.16 -22.66
CA HIS A 348 -1.99 -20.43 -23.69
C HIS A 348 -0.55 -20.22 -23.18
N PRO A 349 -0.08 -20.95 -22.15
CA PRO A 349 1.26 -20.74 -21.58
C PRO A 349 2.39 -21.01 -22.59
N GLU A 350 2.14 -21.82 -23.62
CA GLU A 350 3.07 -22.09 -24.72
C GLU A 350 3.38 -20.85 -25.59
N LYS A 351 2.51 -19.82 -25.54
CA LYS A 351 2.73 -18.55 -26.25
C LYS A 351 3.63 -17.59 -25.47
N ILE A 352 3.87 -17.84 -24.17
CA ILE A 352 4.76 -17.02 -23.35
C ILE A 352 6.20 -17.27 -23.80
N ARG A 353 6.77 -16.26 -24.43
CA ARG A 353 8.10 -16.40 -25.03
C ARG A 353 9.19 -16.30 -23.98
N ARG A 354 10.15 -17.23 -24.06
CA ARG A 354 11.40 -17.11 -23.32
C ARG A 354 12.13 -15.82 -23.73
N PRO A 355 12.53 -14.94 -22.79
CA PRO A 355 13.28 -13.73 -23.12
C PRO A 355 14.64 -14.09 -23.74
N LYS A 356 15.08 -13.32 -24.72
CA LYS A 356 16.39 -13.51 -25.38
C LYS A 356 17.53 -13.49 -24.37
N ASN A 357 17.42 -12.63 -23.38
CA ASN A 357 18.41 -12.42 -22.32
C ASN A 357 18.18 -13.29 -21.06
N PHE A 358 17.43 -14.40 -21.14
CA PHE A 358 17.09 -15.21 -19.99
C PHE A 358 18.31 -15.68 -19.17
N LYS A 359 19.41 -16.09 -19.85
CA LYS A 359 20.66 -16.46 -19.17
C LYS A 359 21.28 -15.28 -18.42
N LEU A 360 21.21 -14.09 -18.98
CA LEU A 360 21.68 -12.87 -18.33
C LEU A 360 20.81 -12.53 -17.12
N MET A 361 19.46 -12.55 -17.27
CA MET A 361 18.53 -12.29 -16.16
C MET A 361 18.78 -13.24 -15.00
N LYS A 362 19.01 -14.53 -15.23
CA LYS A 362 19.38 -15.49 -14.17
C LYS A 362 20.63 -15.07 -13.40
N LYS A 363 21.68 -14.65 -14.13
CA LYS A 363 22.93 -14.20 -13.50
C LYS A 363 22.71 -12.92 -12.67
N LEU A 364 21.95 -11.97 -13.20
CA LEU A 364 21.63 -10.73 -12.52
C LEU A 364 20.76 -10.97 -11.28
N ALA A 365 19.75 -11.86 -11.40
CA ALA A 365 18.90 -12.26 -10.27
C ALA A 365 19.74 -12.88 -9.14
N ALA A 366 20.64 -13.80 -9.46
CA ALA A 366 21.54 -14.43 -8.48
C ALA A 366 22.41 -13.39 -7.76
N LYS A 367 22.99 -12.42 -8.51
CA LYS A 367 23.82 -11.36 -7.91
C LYS A 367 23.02 -10.44 -6.97
N LEU A 368 21.79 -10.08 -7.33
CA LEU A 368 20.95 -9.24 -6.49
C LEU A 368 20.40 -10.00 -5.28
N ALA A 369 20.18 -11.31 -5.43
CA ALA A 369 19.67 -12.18 -4.37
C ALA A 369 20.73 -12.67 -3.38
N GLU A 370 21.99 -12.39 -3.64
CA GLU A 370 23.12 -12.83 -2.79
C GLU A 370 22.96 -12.33 -1.34
N GLY A 371 23.05 -13.26 -0.38
CA GLY A 371 22.93 -12.98 1.04
C GLY A 371 21.51 -12.93 1.59
N PHE A 372 20.47 -13.18 0.76
CA PHE A 372 19.10 -13.29 1.22
C PHE A 372 18.61 -14.73 1.24
N ALA A 373 17.95 -15.11 2.32
CA ALA A 373 17.33 -16.45 2.44
C ALA A 373 16.26 -16.64 1.34
N HIS A 374 15.48 -15.59 1.06
CA HIS A 374 14.56 -15.51 -0.06
C HIS A 374 14.41 -14.07 -0.54
N VAL A 375 14.33 -13.90 -1.85
CA VAL A 375 13.90 -12.67 -2.51
C VAL A 375 13.43 -12.98 -3.93
N ARG A 376 12.38 -12.31 -4.37
CA ARG A 376 11.95 -12.29 -5.77
C ARG A 376 12.59 -11.08 -6.43
N VAL A 377 13.26 -11.29 -7.56
CA VAL A 377 13.89 -10.23 -8.36
C VAL A 377 13.18 -10.14 -9.70
N ASP A 378 12.63 -8.98 -9.99
CA ASP A 378 11.78 -8.76 -11.16
C ASP A 378 12.54 -8.01 -12.25
N PHE A 379 12.39 -8.48 -13.50
CA PHE A 379 12.99 -7.88 -14.69
C PHE A 379 11.99 -7.72 -15.83
N TYR A 380 12.28 -6.78 -16.70
CA TYR A 380 11.66 -6.61 -18.02
C TYR A 380 12.69 -6.87 -19.11
N GLU A 381 12.23 -7.30 -20.28
CA GLU A 381 13.03 -7.24 -21.53
C GLU A 381 12.31 -6.33 -22.51
N VAL A 382 12.99 -5.22 -22.87
CA VAL A 382 12.48 -4.21 -23.80
C VAL A 382 13.51 -4.00 -24.88
N ASP A 383 13.13 -4.22 -26.15
CA ASP A 383 14.01 -4.08 -27.32
C ASP A 383 15.35 -4.82 -27.18
N GLY A 384 15.30 -6.01 -26.59
CA GLY A 384 16.48 -6.87 -26.36
C GLY A 384 17.40 -6.40 -25.24
N LYS A 385 16.97 -5.45 -24.40
CA LYS A 385 17.69 -4.98 -23.21
C LYS A 385 16.94 -5.41 -21.95
N VAL A 386 17.70 -5.76 -20.91
CA VAL A 386 17.16 -6.13 -19.60
C VAL A 386 17.04 -4.89 -18.73
N TYR A 387 15.90 -4.73 -18.05
CA TYR A 387 15.67 -3.69 -17.07
C TYR A 387 15.23 -4.29 -15.76
N PHE A 388 15.76 -3.79 -14.66
CA PHE A 388 15.36 -4.13 -13.32
C PHE A 388 13.99 -3.53 -13.00
N GLY A 389 13.12 -4.33 -12.38
CA GLY A 389 11.80 -3.93 -11.90
C GLY A 389 11.77 -3.64 -10.41
N GLU A 390 11.87 -4.69 -9.59
CA GLU A 390 11.85 -4.58 -8.12
C GLU A 390 12.51 -5.78 -7.42
N MET A 391 12.78 -5.63 -6.12
CA MET A 391 13.08 -6.72 -5.20
C MET A 391 11.90 -6.89 -4.23
N THR A 392 11.32 -8.08 -4.17
CA THR A 392 10.16 -8.39 -3.31
C THR A 392 10.55 -9.47 -2.29
N PHE A 393 10.48 -9.12 -0.99
CA PHE A 393 10.87 -10.04 0.08
C PHE A 393 9.73 -10.93 0.54
N ILE A 394 8.48 -10.46 0.45
CA ILE A 394 7.28 -11.18 0.88
C ILE A 394 6.25 -11.19 -0.28
N PRO A 395 6.44 -12.03 -1.30
CA PRO A 395 5.53 -12.09 -2.44
C PRO A 395 4.09 -12.36 -2.00
N GLY A 396 3.11 -11.57 -2.50
CA GLY A 396 1.69 -11.72 -2.18
C GLY A 396 1.39 -11.72 -0.68
N ALA A 397 2.23 -11.06 0.11
CA ALA A 397 2.17 -11.06 1.58
C ALA A 397 2.13 -12.47 2.20
N GLY A 398 2.49 -13.52 1.46
CA GLY A 398 2.46 -14.91 1.92
C GLY A 398 1.06 -15.45 2.25
N ASN A 399 -0.02 -14.83 1.74
CA ASN A 399 -1.41 -15.16 2.06
C ASN A 399 -2.13 -15.80 0.87
N PHE A 400 -1.57 -16.86 0.34
CA PHE A 400 -2.11 -17.64 -0.78
C PHE A 400 -1.78 -19.13 -0.60
N SER A 401 -2.39 -19.97 -1.41
CA SER A 401 -2.07 -21.40 -1.49
C SER A 401 -1.62 -21.78 -2.89
N TYR A 402 -1.02 -22.96 -3.01
CA TYR A 402 -0.56 -23.50 -4.28
C TYR A 402 -1.35 -24.75 -4.70
N LYS A 403 -1.38 -24.98 -6.00
CA LYS A 403 -1.65 -26.27 -6.62
C LYS A 403 -0.42 -26.63 -7.49
N PRO A 404 0.06 -27.90 -7.45
CA PRO A 404 -0.32 -28.97 -6.50
C PRO A 404 -0.05 -28.58 -5.04
N ALA A 405 -0.69 -29.26 -4.10
CA ALA A 405 -0.66 -28.93 -2.67
C ALA A 405 0.72 -29.06 -2.02
N ASP A 406 1.58 -29.92 -2.55
CA ASP A 406 2.97 -30.18 -2.12
C ASP A 406 3.94 -29.07 -2.55
N THR A 407 3.55 -28.20 -3.46
CA THR A 407 4.38 -27.07 -3.95
C THR A 407 4.83 -26.17 -2.79
N ASP A 408 3.93 -25.89 -1.86
CA ASP A 408 4.23 -25.02 -0.72
C ASP A 408 5.30 -25.64 0.22
N GLU A 409 5.23 -26.97 0.45
CA GLU A 409 6.23 -27.71 1.21
C GLU A 409 7.57 -27.78 0.45
N TYR A 410 7.53 -28.04 -0.87
CA TYR A 410 8.73 -28.05 -1.69
C TYR A 410 9.45 -26.70 -1.64
N LEU A 411 8.77 -25.59 -1.91
CA LEU A 411 9.37 -24.26 -1.82
C LEU A 411 9.82 -23.93 -0.39
N GLY A 412 9.07 -24.39 0.60
CA GLY A 412 9.45 -24.29 2.02
C GLY A 412 10.77 -25.01 2.32
N SER A 413 10.99 -26.17 1.73
CA SER A 413 12.25 -26.92 1.92
C SER A 413 13.48 -26.19 1.39
N LEU A 414 13.32 -25.33 0.38
CA LEU A 414 14.38 -24.51 -0.21
C LEU A 414 14.70 -23.26 0.63
N LEU A 415 13.74 -22.76 1.40
CA LEU A 415 13.88 -21.56 2.22
C LEU A 415 14.46 -21.93 3.59
N LYS A 416 15.73 -21.62 3.81
CA LYS A 416 16.35 -21.72 5.13
C LYS A 416 16.17 -20.40 5.89
N LEU A 417 15.45 -20.46 7.01
CA LEU A 417 15.26 -19.27 7.84
C LEU A 417 16.60 -18.82 8.46
N PRO A 418 16.85 -17.50 8.49
CA PRO A 418 18.04 -16.98 9.13
C PRO A 418 18.03 -17.29 10.63
N LYS A 419 19.21 -17.55 11.21
CA LYS A 419 19.35 -17.65 12.66
C LYS A 419 19.17 -16.25 13.25
N VAL A 420 18.05 -16.03 13.93
CA VAL A 420 17.83 -14.80 14.68
C VAL A 420 18.32 -15.04 16.10
N THR A 421 19.34 -14.30 16.52
CA THR A 421 19.56 -14.02 17.95
C THR A 421 18.41 -13.14 18.40
N PRO A 422 17.84 -13.32 19.64
CA PRO A 422 16.49 -12.95 19.99
C PRO A 422 15.98 -11.71 19.25
N PRO A 423 14.70 -11.68 18.81
CA PRO A 423 14.22 -10.71 17.86
C PRO A 423 14.64 -9.31 18.28
N PRO A 424 15.16 -8.48 17.37
CA PRO A 424 15.39 -7.09 17.70
C PRO A 424 14.04 -6.51 18.15
N PRO A 425 14.02 -5.63 19.18
CA PRO A 425 12.81 -4.97 19.58
C PRO A 425 12.21 -4.33 18.33
N ILE A 426 10.99 -4.72 18.00
CA ILE A 426 10.24 -4.10 16.91
C ILE A 426 9.89 -2.71 17.42
N LEU A 427 10.58 -1.71 16.88
CA LEU A 427 10.43 -0.30 17.23
C LEU A 427 9.11 0.25 16.69
#